data_0cd77034ff453473eac968e8906a031a
#
_entry.id   0cd77034ff453473eac968e8906a031a
#
_cell.length_a   1.000
_cell.length_b   1.000
_cell.length_c   1.000
_cell.angle_alpha   90.00
_cell.angle_beta   90.00
_cell.angle_gamma   90.00
#
_symmetry.space_group_name_H-M   'P 1'
#
loop_
_entity.id
_entity.type
_entity.pdbx_description
1 polymer ?
#
loop_
_entity_poly.entity_id
_entity_poly.type
_entity_poly.pdbx_seq_one_letter_code
_entity_poly.pdbx_strand_id
1 'polypeptide(L)'
;VHKTNVLTHAGRLYNRYFAEIATEFPEVETDYLHIDATTIFMVTDPSRFDVIVTDNLFGDIITDLAGAVTGGIGYAASGNINAVGEFPSMFEPVHGSAPDIARQNKANPTAAILAGAMLLRHLGHDAAAARIEDAVEADMRENGASVRGTDRVGADVLARLG
;
A
#
# COMPACT_ATOMS: atom_id res chain seq x y z
N VAL A 1 -11.13 10.28 -4.38
CA VAL A 1 -10.27 11.48 -4.29
C VAL A 1 -9.95 12.00 -5.68
N HIS A 2 -10.04 13.31 -5.90
CA HIS A 2 -9.71 13.97 -7.17
C HIS A 2 -9.52 15.49 -6.95
N LYS A 3 -9.35 16.28 -8.03
CA LYS A 3 -9.26 17.74 -7.98
C LYS A 3 -10.24 18.37 -8.99
N THR A 4 -11.53 18.15 -8.78
CA THR A 4 -12.60 18.51 -9.74
C THR A 4 -12.72 20.01 -10.00
N ASN A 5 -12.29 20.84 -9.07
CA ASN A 5 -12.28 22.31 -9.22
C ASN A 5 -11.11 22.83 -10.09
N VAL A 6 -10.13 21.99 -10.42
CA VAL A 6 -8.97 22.30 -11.28
C VAL A 6 -9.03 21.47 -12.55
N LEU A 7 -9.10 20.15 -12.42
CA LEU A 7 -9.23 19.21 -13.53
C LEU A 7 -10.72 19.03 -13.90
N THR A 8 -11.34 20.09 -14.38
CA THR A 8 -12.81 20.18 -14.51
C THR A 8 -13.40 19.15 -15.47
N HIS A 9 -12.74 18.79 -16.57
CA HIS A 9 -13.24 17.81 -17.54
C HIS A 9 -13.06 16.37 -17.03
N ALA A 10 -11.84 16.03 -16.65
CA ALA A 10 -11.54 14.71 -16.08
C ALA A 10 -12.31 14.48 -14.77
N GLY A 11 -12.36 15.49 -13.90
CA GLY A 11 -13.07 15.39 -12.63
C GLY A 11 -14.57 15.21 -12.78
N ARG A 12 -15.21 15.85 -13.76
CA ARG A 12 -16.65 15.61 -14.03
C ARG A 12 -16.92 14.21 -14.51
N LEU A 13 -16.06 13.70 -15.40
CA LEU A 13 -16.16 12.31 -15.87
C LEU A 13 -16.00 11.33 -14.72
N TYR A 14 -14.97 11.52 -13.91
CA TYR A 14 -14.67 10.67 -12.76
C TYR A 14 -15.82 10.65 -11.76
N ASN A 15 -16.32 11.83 -11.34
CA ASN A 15 -17.44 11.92 -10.40
C ASN A 15 -18.72 11.29 -10.92
N ARG A 16 -18.99 11.44 -12.23
CA ARG A 16 -20.17 10.82 -12.83
C ARG A 16 -20.12 9.31 -12.71
N TYR A 17 -19.05 8.68 -13.16
CA TYR A 17 -18.92 7.22 -13.08
C TYR A 17 -18.86 6.71 -11.65
N PHE A 18 -18.18 7.43 -10.77
CA PHE A 18 -18.17 7.06 -9.36
C PHE A 18 -19.59 7.07 -8.77
N ALA A 19 -20.36 8.12 -9.03
CA ALA A 19 -21.74 8.23 -8.55
C ALA A 19 -22.66 7.17 -9.15
N GLU A 20 -22.50 6.86 -10.45
CA GLU A 20 -23.26 5.79 -11.11
C GLU A 20 -23.00 4.43 -10.43
N ILE A 21 -21.73 4.07 -10.25
CA ILE A 21 -21.34 2.79 -9.62
C ILE A 21 -21.75 2.75 -8.15
N ALA A 22 -21.64 3.83 -7.41
CA ALA A 22 -22.03 3.87 -6.00
C ALA A 22 -23.51 3.50 -5.77
N THR A 23 -24.37 3.71 -6.76
CA THR A 23 -25.78 3.29 -6.67
C THR A 23 -25.98 1.78 -6.68
N GLU A 24 -24.99 1.03 -7.16
CA GLU A 24 -25.02 -0.45 -7.20
C GLU A 24 -24.61 -1.06 -5.86
N PHE A 25 -23.99 -0.25 -4.95
CA PHE A 25 -23.45 -0.67 -3.66
C PHE A 25 -23.98 0.23 -2.52
N PRO A 26 -25.28 0.22 -2.25
CA PRO A 26 -25.91 1.12 -1.28
C PRO A 26 -25.45 0.91 0.18
N GLU A 27 -24.80 -0.22 0.46
CA GLU A 27 -24.23 -0.54 1.76
C GLU A 27 -22.84 0.10 1.98
N VAL A 28 -22.22 0.65 0.93
CA VAL A 28 -20.91 1.30 1.01
C VAL A 28 -21.09 2.79 1.19
N GLU A 29 -20.67 3.32 2.33
CA GLU A 29 -20.63 4.76 2.56
C GLU A 29 -19.55 5.41 1.69
N THR A 30 -19.91 6.47 0.97
CA THR A 30 -19.00 7.14 0.05
C THR A 30 -18.92 8.64 0.34
N ASP A 31 -17.71 9.19 0.23
CA ASP A 31 -17.43 10.62 0.39
C ASP A 31 -16.47 11.11 -0.70
N TYR A 32 -16.43 12.40 -0.89
CA TYR A 32 -15.55 13.06 -1.85
C TYR A 32 -14.57 14.01 -1.15
N LEU A 33 -13.30 13.85 -1.41
CA LEU A 33 -12.26 14.76 -0.95
C LEU A 33 -11.43 15.29 -2.12
N HIS A 34 -11.06 16.57 -2.04
CA HIS A 34 -9.99 17.11 -2.86
C HIS A 34 -8.64 16.53 -2.42
N ILE A 35 -7.72 16.33 -3.38
CA ILE A 35 -6.39 15.77 -3.11
C ILE A 35 -5.62 16.53 -2.03
N ASP A 36 -5.67 17.86 -2.03
CA ASP A 36 -5.02 18.69 -1.02
C ASP A 36 -5.57 18.43 0.40
N ALA A 37 -6.89 18.33 0.56
CA ALA A 37 -7.49 17.94 1.83
C ALA A 37 -7.11 16.50 2.22
N THR A 38 -7.07 15.59 1.26
CA THR A 38 -6.67 14.19 1.49
C THR A 38 -5.24 14.10 2.03
N THR A 39 -4.30 14.89 1.51
CA THR A 39 -2.92 14.89 2.01
C THR A 39 -2.83 15.36 3.47
N ILE A 40 -3.66 16.34 3.86
CA ILE A 40 -3.73 16.78 5.26
C ILE A 40 -4.24 15.65 6.16
N PHE A 41 -5.38 15.05 5.80
CA PHE A 41 -5.96 13.96 6.59
C PHE A 41 -5.09 12.70 6.62
N MET A 42 -4.36 12.41 5.55
CA MET A 42 -3.41 11.29 5.53
C MET A 42 -2.34 11.42 6.64
N VAL A 43 -1.97 12.66 7.00
CA VAL A 43 -0.99 12.92 8.05
C VAL A 43 -1.66 13.07 9.43
N THR A 44 -2.84 13.71 9.50
CA THR A 44 -3.45 14.11 10.79
C THR A 44 -4.45 13.09 11.32
N ASP A 45 -5.10 12.33 10.43
CA ASP A 45 -6.13 11.34 10.76
C ASP A 45 -6.22 10.25 9.68
N PRO A 46 -5.16 9.45 9.50
CA PRO A 46 -5.14 8.42 8.45
C PRO A 46 -6.18 7.31 8.68
N SER A 47 -6.63 7.11 9.90
CA SER A 47 -7.60 6.08 10.28
C SER A 47 -9.00 6.29 9.71
N ARG A 48 -9.29 7.49 9.19
CA ARG A 48 -10.57 7.78 8.53
C ARG A 48 -10.74 7.12 7.16
N PHE A 49 -9.66 6.60 6.58
CA PHE A 49 -9.68 6.02 5.24
C PHE A 49 -9.69 4.49 5.30
N ASP A 50 -10.77 3.86 4.85
CA ASP A 50 -10.83 2.42 4.63
C ASP A 50 -10.31 2.10 3.21
N VAL A 51 -10.86 2.78 2.20
CA VAL A 51 -10.48 2.62 0.79
C VAL A 51 -10.47 3.99 0.11
N ILE A 52 -9.43 4.27 -0.64
CA ILE A 52 -9.31 5.48 -1.46
C ILE A 52 -9.35 5.09 -2.93
N VAL A 53 -10.34 5.60 -3.66
CA VAL A 53 -10.42 5.50 -5.12
C VAL A 53 -9.95 6.81 -5.74
N THR A 54 -8.99 6.75 -6.65
CA THR A 54 -8.41 7.91 -7.31
C THR A 54 -7.82 7.54 -8.67
N ASP A 55 -7.43 8.55 -9.46
CA ASP A 55 -6.69 8.33 -10.70
C ASP A 55 -5.21 8.04 -10.43
N ASN A 56 -4.49 7.65 -11.48
CA ASN A 56 -3.07 7.31 -11.39
C ASN A 56 -2.21 8.46 -10.85
N LEU A 57 -2.43 9.70 -11.33
CA LEU A 57 -1.62 10.85 -10.93
C LEU A 57 -1.69 11.11 -9.42
N PHE A 58 -2.90 11.18 -8.89
CA PHE A 58 -3.08 11.43 -7.46
C PHE A 58 -2.82 10.18 -6.62
N GLY A 59 -3.05 8.99 -7.19
CA GLY A 59 -2.74 7.72 -6.56
C GLY A 59 -1.26 7.61 -6.22
N ASP A 60 -0.37 7.89 -7.17
CA ASP A 60 1.08 7.85 -6.97
C ASP A 60 1.52 8.81 -5.84
N ILE A 61 0.95 10.03 -5.81
CA ILE A 61 1.27 11.02 -4.77
C ILE A 61 0.78 10.54 -3.38
N ILE A 62 -0.44 10.01 -3.31
CA ILE A 62 -1.03 9.59 -2.02
C ILE A 62 -0.35 8.33 -1.49
N THR A 63 0.00 7.38 -2.35
CA THR A 63 0.66 6.14 -1.92
C THR A 63 2.04 6.40 -1.35
N ASP A 64 2.82 7.31 -1.93
CA ASP A 64 4.11 7.70 -1.39
C ASP A 64 3.96 8.40 -0.04
N LEU A 65 2.96 9.28 0.10
CA LEU A 65 2.66 9.94 1.38
C LEU A 65 2.20 8.92 2.43
N ALA A 66 1.31 7.98 2.06
CA ALA A 66 0.87 6.91 2.95
C ALA A 66 2.05 6.05 3.40
N GLY A 67 2.94 5.68 2.48
CA GLY A 67 4.18 4.97 2.80
C GLY A 67 5.05 5.75 3.79
N ALA A 68 5.17 7.07 3.62
CA ALA A 68 5.98 7.91 4.51
C ALA A 68 5.40 7.96 5.93
N VAL A 69 4.07 8.11 6.08
CA VAL A 69 3.42 8.19 7.42
C VAL A 69 3.35 6.85 8.13
N THR A 70 3.42 5.73 7.39
CA THR A 70 3.42 4.36 7.96
C THR A 70 4.82 3.83 8.27
N GLY A 71 5.87 4.63 8.11
CA GLY A 71 7.24 4.27 8.46
C GLY A 71 8.22 4.22 7.30
N GLY A 72 7.77 4.51 6.09
CA GLY A 72 8.58 4.59 4.87
C GLY A 72 8.22 3.58 3.81
N ILE A 73 8.58 3.86 2.56
CA ILE A 73 8.26 3.03 1.40
C ILE A 73 8.86 1.61 1.47
N GLY A 74 9.88 1.39 2.31
CA GLY A 74 10.44 0.06 2.57
C GLY A 74 9.50 -0.91 3.28
N TYR A 75 8.35 -0.43 3.76
CA TYR A 75 7.29 -1.23 4.39
C TYR A 75 6.05 -1.38 3.51
N ALA A 76 5.99 -0.68 2.38
CA ALA A 76 4.81 -0.64 1.52
C ALA A 76 4.85 -1.76 0.47
N ALA A 77 3.98 -2.74 0.61
CA ALA A 77 3.71 -3.76 -0.39
C ALA A 77 2.52 -3.34 -1.27
N SER A 78 2.50 -3.80 -2.51
CA SER A 78 1.40 -3.57 -3.44
C SER A 78 0.99 -4.82 -4.21
N GLY A 79 -0.23 -4.80 -4.75
CA GLY A 79 -0.74 -5.85 -5.61
C GLY A 79 -1.52 -5.28 -6.78
N ASN A 80 -1.24 -5.78 -7.97
CA ASN A 80 -2.04 -5.58 -9.17
C ASN A 80 -2.88 -6.84 -9.38
N ILE A 81 -4.14 -6.79 -8.92
CA ILE A 81 -5.00 -7.97 -8.81
C ILE A 81 -5.99 -8.03 -9.97
N ASN A 82 -5.97 -9.12 -10.71
CA ASN A 82 -7.03 -9.44 -11.66
C ASN A 82 -8.19 -10.12 -10.91
N ALA A 83 -9.21 -9.35 -10.56
CA ALA A 83 -10.37 -9.84 -9.83
C ALA A 83 -11.21 -10.88 -10.61
N VAL A 84 -11.12 -10.88 -11.94
CA VAL A 84 -11.86 -11.83 -12.81
C VAL A 84 -11.12 -13.16 -12.94
N GLY A 85 -9.82 -13.20 -12.63
CA GLY A 85 -9.01 -14.42 -12.67
C GLY A 85 -8.60 -14.92 -14.07
N GLU A 86 -8.85 -14.14 -15.13
CA GLU A 86 -8.47 -14.51 -16.50
C GLU A 86 -6.97 -14.40 -16.79
N PHE A 87 -6.28 -13.54 -16.04
CA PHE A 87 -4.86 -13.28 -16.15
C PHE A 87 -4.19 -13.36 -14.77
N PRO A 88 -2.87 -13.56 -14.70
CA PRO A 88 -2.17 -13.59 -13.43
C PRO A 88 -2.20 -12.22 -12.73
N SER A 89 -2.30 -12.25 -11.40
CA SER A 89 -2.06 -11.09 -10.54
C SER A 89 -0.57 -10.94 -10.24
N MET A 90 -0.12 -9.73 -9.88
CA MET A 90 1.26 -9.43 -9.55
C MET A 90 1.33 -8.77 -8.18
N PHE A 91 2.37 -9.09 -7.41
CA PHE A 91 2.62 -8.54 -6.08
C PHE A 91 4.07 -8.08 -6.00
N GLU A 92 4.27 -6.84 -5.58
CA GLU A 92 5.60 -6.24 -5.53
C GLU A 92 5.70 -5.14 -4.45
N PRO A 93 6.91 -4.76 -4.03
CA PRO A 93 7.09 -3.53 -3.26
C PRO A 93 6.67 -2.30 -4.06
N VAL A 94 6.14 -1.28 -3.39
CA VAL A 94 5.84 0.02 -4.03
C VAL A 94 7.11 0.70 -4.53
N HIS A 95 8.23 0.55 -3.80
CA HIS A 95 9.50 1.16 -4.17
C HIS A 95 10.15 0.51 -5.42
N GLY A 96 10.87 1.32 -6.20
CA GLY A 96 11.65 0.86 -7.34
C GLY A 96 12.97 0.16 -6.97
N SER A 97 13.84 -0.05 -7.96
CA SER A 97 15.10 -0.80 -7.83
C SER A 97 16.21 -0.10 -7.04
N ALA A 98 16.11 1.19 -6.77
CA ALA A 98 17.07 2.00 -6.03
C ALA A 98 18.56 1.72 -6.40
N PRO A 99 18.97 1.96 -7.66
CA PRO A 99 20.29 1.57 -8.15
C PRO A 99 21.44 2.21 -7.35
N ASP A 100 21.20 3.37 -6.73
CA ASP A 100 22.19 4.11 -5.95
C ASP A 100 22.66 3.36 -4.69
N ILE A 101 21.83 2.46 -4.16
CA ILE A 101 22.14 1.64 -2.99
C ILE A 101 22.30 0.14 -3.32
N ALA A 102 22.30 -0.20 -4.60
CA ALA A 102 22.47 -1.60 -5.02
C ALA A 102 23.76 -2.21 -4.45
N ARG A 103 23.66 -3.43 -3.92
CA ARG A 103 24.76 -4.18 -3.29
C ARG A 103 25.36 -3.56 -2.03
N GLN A 104 24.72 -2.54 -1.45
CA GLN A 104 25.22 -1.89 -0.23
C GLN A 104 24.60 -2.45 1.07
N ASN A 105 23.73 -3.43 0.97
CA ASN A 105 23.04 -4.04 2.13
C ASN A 105 22.25 -2.99 2.96
N LYS A 106 21.60 -2.03 2.26
CA LYS A 106 20.89 -0.90 2.90
C LYS A 106 19.38 -0.93 2.71
N ALA A 107 18.89 -1.55 1.62
CA ALA A 107 17.47 -1.58 1.33
C ALA A 107 16.72 -2.36 2.42
N ASN A 108 15.57 -1.82 2.87
CA ASN A 108 14.70 -2.55 3.78
C ASN A 108 13.90 -3.60 2.98
N PRO A 109 14.00 -4.90 3.28
CA PRO A 109 13.35 -5.95 2.52
C PRO A 109 11.89 -6.19 2.94
N THR A 110 11.38 -5.48 3.94
CA THR A 110 10.07 -5.72 4.56
C THR A 110 8.92 -5.62 3.55
N ALA A 111 8.97 -4.62 2.65
CA ALA A 111 7.95 -4.50 1.60
C ALA A 111 7.90 -5.72 0.68
N ALA A 112 9.05 -6.30 0.32
CA ALA A 112 9.11 -7.51 -0.49
C ALA A 112 8.59 -8.75 0.27
N ILE A 113 8.88 -8.84 1.56
CA ILE A 113 8.38 -9.90 2.44
C ILE A 113 6.85 -9.81 2.56
N LEU A 114 6.30 -8.61 2.76
CA LEU A 114 4.87 -8.37 2.82
C LEU A 114 4.17 -8.60 1.47
N ALA A 115 4.82 -8.27 0.35
CA ALA A 115 4.31 -8.61 -0.98
C ALA A 115 4.18 -10.14 -1.16
N GLY A 116 5.13 -10.91 -0.62
CA GLY A 116 5.04 -12.37 -0.55
C GLY A 116 3.87 -12.86 0.32
N ALA A 117 3.60 -12.21 1.45
CA ALA A 117 2.43 -12.51 2.29
C ALA A 117 1.11 -12.22 1.54
N MET A 118 1.02 -11.07 0.85
CA MET A 118 -0.14 -10.74 0.00
C MET A 118 -0.37 -11.78 -1.10
N LEU A 119 0.70 -12.25 -1.76
CA LEU A 119 0.61 -13.32 -2.75
C LEU A 119 0.07 -14.62 -2.13
N LEU A 120 0.56 -15.02 -0.98
CA LEU A 120 0.07 -16.22 -0.27
C LEU A 120 -1.40 -16.10 0.09
N ARG A 121 -1.84 -14.94 0.57
CA ARG A 121 -3.24 -14.66 0.88
C ARG A 121 -4.11 -14.76 -0.38
N HIS A 122 -3.66 -14.18 -1.49
CA HIS A 122 -4.35 -14.26 -2.77
C HIS A 122 -4.52 -15.69 -3.27
N LEU A 123 -3.57 -16.57 -2.96
CA LEU A 123 -3.61 -18.00 -3.30
C LEU A 123 -4.39 -18.85 -2.27
N GLY A 124 -5.01 -18.25 -1.25
CA GLY A 124 -5.78 -18.94 -0.22
C GLY A 124 -4.94 -19.56 0.91
N HIS A 125 -3.66 -19.17 1.03
CA HIS A 125 -2.78 -19.61 2.12
C HIS A 125 -2.79 -18.62 3.30
N ASP A 126 -3.97 -18.29 3.81
CA ASP A 126 -4.18 -17.24 4.83
C ASP A 126 -3.35 -17.43 6.09
N ALA A 127 -3.26 -18.67 6.59
CA ALA A 127 -2.48 -18.97 7.79
C ALA A 127 -0.97 -18.72 7.59
N ALA A 128 -0.44 -18.99 6.40
CA ALA A 128 0.95 -18.70 6.09
C ALA A 128 1.19 -17.20 5.93
N ALA A 129 0.28 -16.50 5.27
CA ALA A 129 0.32 -15.04 5.14
C ALA A 129 0.31 -14.36 6.50
N ALA A 130 -0.63 -14.73 7.37
CA ALA A 130 -0.74 -14.17 8.72
C ALA A 130 0.54 -14.38 9.55
N ARG A 131 1.15 -15.55 9.51
CA ARG A 131 2.43 -15.80 10.21
C ARG A 131 3.55 -14.87 9.74
N ILE A 132 3.62 -14.56 8.45
CA ILE A 132 4.61 -13.62 7.92
C ILE A 132 4.30 -12.20 8.39
N GLU A 133 3.05 -11.77 8.32
CA GLU A 133 2.61 -10.46 8.76
C GLU A 133 2.88 -10.25 10.26
N ASP A 134 2.55 -11.24 11.10
CA ASP A 134 2.82 -11.22 12.54
C ASP A 134 4.33 -11.13 12.84
N ALA A 135 5.15 -11.87 12.11
CA ALA A 135 6.61 -11.83 12.27
C ALA A 135 7.19 -10.47 11.88
N VAL A 136 6.69 -9.87 10.80
CA VAL A 136 7.06 -8.51 10.38
C VAL A 136 6.62 -7.48 11.42
N GLU A 137 5.38 -7.56 11.91
CA GLU A 137 4.86 -6.64 12.90
C GLU A 137 5.66 -6.71 14.21
N ALA A 138 6.00 -7.91 14.65
CA ALA A 138 6.85 -8.10 15.84
C ALA A 138 8.25 -7.49 15.65
N ASP A 139 8.85 -7.68 14.48
CA ASP A 139 10.14 -7.07 14.15
C ASP A 139 10.06 -5.54 14.12
N MET A 140 9.00 -4.98 13.56
CA MET A 140 8.79 -3.54 13.51
C MET A 140 8.61 -2.94 14.91
N ARG A 141 7.88 -3.60 15.79
CA ARG A 141 7.69 -3.15 17.20
C ARG A 141 9.02 -3.11 17.95
N GLU A 142 9.87 -4.12 17.78
CA GLU A 142 11.12 -4.23 18.50
C GLU A 142 12.25 -3.38 17.91
N ASN A 143 12.31 -3.28 16.59
CA ASN A 143 13.47 -2.78 15.85
C ASN A 143 13.16 -1.68 14.84
N GLY A 144 11.89 -1.25 14.69
CA GLY A 144 11.46 -0.40 13.57
C GLY A 144 12.20 0.91 13.38
N ALA A 145 12.73 1.51 14.46
CA ALA A 145 13.51 2.74 14.40
C ALA A 145 15.03 2.50 14.15
N SER A 146 15.49 1.24 14.11
CA SER A 146 16.91 0.92 13.98
C SER A 146 17.34 0.78 12.51
N VAL A 147 18.47 1.38 12.15
CA VAL A 147 19.09 1.19 10.84
C VAL A 147 19.82 -0.15 10.84
N ARG A 148 19.31 -1.11 10.04
CA ARG A 148 19.88 -2.45 9.90
C ARG A 148 20.16 -2.77 8.43
N GLY A 149 21.08 -3.68 8.18
CA GLY A 149 21.31 -4.20 6.83
C GLY A 149 20.15 -5.04 6.32
N THR A 150 19.99 -5.12 5.01
CA THR A 150 18.95 -5.91 4.32
C THR A 150 18.92 -7.37 4.79
N ASP A 151 20.09 -8.00 4.86
CA ASP A 151 20.29 -9.38 5.33
C ASP A 151 19.88 -9.55 6.79
N ARG A 152 20.20 -8.57 7.62
CA ARG A 152 19.85 -8.61 9.05
C ARG A 152 18.35 -8.53 9.27
N VAL A 153 17.65 -7.62 8.60
CA VAL A 153 16.18 -7.52 8.68
C VAL A 153 15.53 -8.81 8.22
N GLY A 154 15.96 -9.37 7.08
CA GLY A 154 15.45 -10.65 6.60
C GLY A 154 15.67 -11.80 7.59
N ALA A 155 16.86 -11.89 8.20
CA ALA A 155 17.17 -12.91 9.20
C ALA A 155 16.34 -12.75 10.48
N ASP A 156 16.14 -11.51 10.94
CA ASP A 156 15.35 -11.24 12.15
C ASP A 156 13.87 -11.60 11.96
N VAL A 157 13.29 -11.31 10.78
CA VAL A 157 11.92 -11.74 10.43
C VAL A 157 11.84 -13.26 10.33
N LEU A 158 12.80 -13.90 9.64
CA LEU A 158 12.83 -15.35 9.48
C LEU A 158 12.89 -16.08 10.83
N ALA A 159 13.70 -15.58 11.77
CA ALA A 159 13.81 -16.15 13.12
C ALA A 159 12.49 -16.15 13.90
N ARG A 160 11.56 -15.23 13.57
CA ARG A 160 10.23 -15.14 14.20
C ARG A 160 9.19 -16.05 13.56
N LEU A 161 9.47 -16.60 12.41
CA LEU A 161 8.57 -17.58 11.78
C LEU A 161 8.65 -18.99 12.41
N GLY A 162 9.68 -19.26 13.20
CA GLY A 162 9.86 -20.51 13.92
C GLY A 162 10.64 -21.53 13.12
#